data_21fe47e20603f400d599d290b7b162da
#
_entry.id   21fe47e20603f400d599d290b7b162da
#
_cell.length_a   1.000
_cell.length_b   1.000
_cell.length_c   1.000
_cell.angle_alpha   90.00
_cell.angle_beta   90.00
_cell.angle_gamma   90.00
#
_symmetry.space_group_name_H-M   'P 1'
#
loop_
_entity.id
_entity.type
_entity.pdbx_description
1 polymer ?
#
loop_
_entity_poly.entity_id
_entity_poly.type
_entity_poly.pdbx_seq_one_letter_code
_entity_poly.pdbx_strand_id
1 'polypeptide(L)'
;MSGQIHSIIVSHVVLCSPFAMAVVRMRLAQIDPNLEPAAWNLGASPWRAMREVILPFCAPAIVSAFCLTAAVSFDEFAVAWFVSGLNKTVPVIILEILQGNTDPRINAIGSVVFVTSMSLVILAQIIYMRKSSRRSLTGI
;
A
#
# COMPACT_ATOMS: atom_id res chain seq x y z
N MET A 1 -15.87 22.08 -8.71
CA MET A 1 -16.01 20.78 -8.01
C MET A 1 -14.75 20.40 -7.22
N SER A 2 -13.82 21.32 -7.02
CA SER A 2 -12.64 21.16 -6.17
C SER A 2 -13.02 21.40 -4.70
N GLY A 3 -12.49 20.61 -3.79
CA GLY A 3 -12.69 20.81 -2.35
C GLY A 3 -13.64 19.82 -1.67
N GLN A 4 -14.10 18.79 -2.37
CA GLN A 4 -14.86 17.71 -1.75
C GLN A 4 -13.94 16.52 -1.41
N ILE A 5 -14.21 15.84 -0.30
CA ILE A 5 -13.45 14.64 0.14
C ILE A 5 -13.35 13.60 -0.98
N HIS A 6 -14.39 13.46 -1.79
CA HIS A 6 -14.39 12.55 -2.94
C HIS A 6 -13.30 12.88 -3.98
N SER A 7 -13.01 14.15 -4.22
CA SER A 7 -11.97 14.57 -5.18
C SER A 7 -10.59 14.16 -4.66
N ILE A 8 -10.34 14.28 -3.36
CA ILE A 8 -9.08 13.86 -2.72
C ILE A 8 -8.93 12.34 -2.84
N ILE A 9 -9.97 11.58 -2.51
CA ILE A 9 -9.94 10.11 -2.59
C ILE A 9 -9.64 9.67 -4.02
N VAL A 10 -10.34 10.20 -5.01
CA VAL A 10 -10.15 9.83 -6.42
C VAL A 10 -8.74 10.16 -6.89
N SER A 11 -8.23 11.34 -6.57
CA SER A 11 -6.87 11.73 -6.99
C SER A 11 -5.79 10.85 -6.37
N HIS A 12 -5.91 10.48 -5.09
CA HIS A 12 -5.00 9.55 -4.44
C HIS A 12 -5.09 8.13 -5.02
N VAL A 13 -6.28 7.65 -5.33
CA VAL A 13 -6.46 6.35 -5.99
C VAL A 13 -5.78 6.33 -7.36
N VAL A 14 -5.98 7.37 -8.17
CA VAL A 14 -5.34 7.48 -9.49
C VAL A 14 -3.82 7.54 -9.36
N LEU A 15 -3.29 8.33 -8.44
CA LEU A 15 -1.85 8.48 -8.21
C LEU A 15 -1.21 7.16 -7.71
N CYS A 16 -1.87 6.47 -6.79
CA CYS A 16 -1.31 5.28 -6.14
C CYS A 16 -1.49 4.00 -6.99
N SER A 17 -2.44 3.98 -7.92
CA SER A 17 -2.75 2.79 -8.71
C SER A 17 -1.55 2.22 -9.52
N PRO A 18 -0.67 3.04 -10.14
CA PRO A 18 0.50 2.51 -10.84
C PRO A 18 1.47 1.77 -9.91
N PHE A 19 1.65 2.24 -8.68
CA PHE A 19 2.53 1.61 -7.70
C PHE A 19 1.97 0.24 -7.26
N ALA A 20 0.67 0.18 -6.96
CA ALA A 20 0.01 -1.08 -6.63
C ALA A 20 0.12 -2.10 -7.77
N MET A 21 -0.16 -1.64 -9.00
CA MET A 21 -0.10 -2.47 -10.20
C MET A 21 1.32 -3.01 -10.44
N ALA A 22 2.36 -2.18 -10.27
CA ALA A 22 3.74 -2.59 -10.44
C ALA A 22 4.14 -3.71 -9.48
N VAL A 23 3.81 -3.56 -8.19
CA VAL A 23 4.14 -4.56 -7.16
C VAL A 23 3.43 -5.90 -7.43
N VAL A 24 2.14 -5.86 -7.75
CA VAL A 24 1.37 -7.08 -8.03
C VAL A 24 1.82 -7.73 -9.33
N ARG A 25 2.12 -6.95 -10.37
CA ARG A 25 2.65 -7.48 -11.65
C ARG A 25 3.99 -8.17 -11.49
N MET A 26 4.92 -7.60 -10.71
CA MET A 26 6.21 -8.23 -10.43
C MET A 26 6.04 -9.59 -9.76
N ARG A 27 5.08 -9.73 -8.88
CA ARG A 27 4.78 -11.00 -8.22
C ARG A 27 4.13 -11.99 -9.17
N LEU A 28 3.17 -11.52 -9.97
CA LEU A 28 2.48 -12.33 -10.94
C LEU A 28 3.43 -12.89 -12.01
N ALA A 29 4.45 -12.13 -12.41
CA ALA A 29 5.48 -12.57 -13.34
C ALA A 29 6.35 -13.73 -12.83
N GLN A 30 6.32 -14.02 -11.53
CA GLN A 30 7.06 -15.13 -10.90
C GLN A 30 6.23 -16.41 -10.77
N ILE A 31 4.97 -16.40 -11.20
CA ILE A 31 4.12 -17.60 -11.16
C ILE A 31 4.58 -18.57 -12.27
N ASP A 32 4.59 -19.87 -11.94
CA ASP A 32 4.85 -20.87 -12.96
C ASP A 32 3.68 -20.89 -13.97
N PRO A 33 3.95 -20.69 -15.26
CA PRO A 33 2.91 -20.63 -16.29
C PRO A 33 2.12 -21.95 -16.43
N ASN A 34 2.64 -23.05 -15.90
CA ASN A 34 1.96 -24.34 -15.95
C ASN A 34 0.91 -24.54 -14.84
N LEU A 35 0.90 -23.70 -13.81
CA LEU A 35 -0.04 -23.87 -12.67
C LEU A 35 -1.50 -23.68 -13.09
N GLU A 36 -1.78 -22.74 -13.96
CA GLU A 36 -3.13 -22.46 -14.44
C GLU A 36 -3.64 -23.58 -15.36
N PRO A 37 -2.88 -24.03 -16.39
CA PRO A 37 -3.24 -25.23 -17.17
C PRO A 37 -3.39 -26.49 -16.33
N ALA A 38 -2.55 -26.68 -15.32
CA ALA A 38 -2.66 -27.83 -14.42
C ALA A 38 -3.98 -27.81 -13.63
N ALA A 39 -4.39 -26.64 -13.15
CA ALA A 39 -5.69 -26.48 -12.48
C ALA A 39 -6.87 -26.81 -13.42
N TRP A 40 -6.79 -26.38 -14.68
CA TRP A 40 -7.81 -26.71 -15.68
C TRP A 40 -7.90 -28.21 -15.99
N ASN A 41 -6.76 -28.89 -16.08
CA ASN A 41 -6.71 -30.33 -16.26
C ASN A 41 -7.34 -31.11 -15.10
N LEU A 42 -7.33 -30.51 -13.89
CA LEU A 42 -8.02 -31.04 -12.71
C LEU A 42 -9.50 -30.63 -12.64
N GLY A 43 -10.06 -30.01 -13.69
CA GLY A 43 -11.46 -29.63 -13.78
C GLY A 43 -11.81 -28.30 -13.11
N ALA A 44 -10.80 -27.48 -12.77
CA ALA A 44 -11.07 -26.15 -12.25
C ALA A 44 -11.56 -25.21 -13.33
N SER A 45 -12.63 -24.45 -13.05
CA SER A 45 -13.02 -23.32 -13.90
C SER A 45 -11.98 -22.18 -13.82
N PRO A 46 -11.90 -21.28 -14.83
CA PRO A 46 -10.99 -20.14 -14.79
C PRO A 46 -11.12 -19.29 -13.52
N TRP A 47 -12.34 -19.08 -13.04
CA TRP A 47 -12.60 -18.36 -11.80
C TRP A 47 -12.09 -19.11 -10.56
N ARG A 48 -12.21 -20.42 -10.56
CA ARG A 48 -11.70 -21.25 -9.48
C ARG A 48 -10.18 -21.27 -9.46
N ALA A 49 -9.52 -21.40 -10.61
CA ALA A 49 -8.06 -21.28 -10.74
C ALA A 49 -7.55 -19.91 -10.26
N MET A 50 -8.23 -18.84 -10.62
CA MET A 50 -7.90 -17.48 -10.14
C MET A 50 -7.96 -17.41 -8.62
N ARG A 51 -9.02 -17.92 -8.00
CA ARG A 51 -9.26 -17.78 -6.57
C ARG A 51 -8.42 -18.74 -5.71
N GLU A 52 -8.19 -19.96 -6.18
CA GLU A 52 -7.53 -21.00 -5.39
C GLU A 52 -6.01 -21.08 -5.67
N VAL A 53 -5.53 -20.59 -6.81
CA VAL A 53 -4.11 -20.65 -7.21
C VAL A 53 -3.49 -19.26 -7.28
N ILE A 54 -4.03 -18.38 -8.11
CA ILE A 54 -3.38 -17.10 -8.42
C ILE A 54 -3.49 -16.13 -7.23
N LEU A 55 -4.69 -15.98 -6.67
CA LEU A 55 -4.94 -15.02 -5.59
C LEU A 55 -4.14 -15.34 -4.31
N PRO A 56 -4.07 -16.59 -3.82
CA PRO A 56 -3.21 -16.93 -2.68
C PRO A 56 -1.73 -16.74 -2.95
N PHE A 57 -1.28 -17.00 -4.20
CA PHE A 57 0.10 -16.74 -4.60
C PHE A 57 0.43 -15.24 -4.57
N CYS A 58 -0.50 -14.40 -5.00
CA CYS A 58 -0.35 -12.94 -5.03
C CYS A 58 -0.67 -12.27 -3.69
N ALA A 59 -1.30 -12.94 -2.74
CA ALA A 59 -1.74 -12.34 -1.47
C ALA A 59 -0.63 -11.56 -0.71
N PRO A 60 0.61 -12.04 -0.57
CA PRO A 60 1.67 -11.28 0.08
C PRO A 60 2.05 -10.01 -0.71
N ALA A 61 1.97 -10.05 -2.03
CA ALA A 61 2.24 -8.87 -2.87
C ALA A 61 1.09 -7.85 -2.79
N ILE A 62 -0.16 -8.31 -2.70
CA ILE A 62 -1.32 -7.45 -2.50
C ILE A 62 -1.20 -6.69 -1.17
N VAL A 63 -0.83 -7.38 -0.10
CA VAL A 63 -0.61 -6.73 1.21
C VAL A 63 0.54 -5.73 1.13
N SER A 64 1.65 -6.09 0.48
CA SER A 64 2.79 -5.19 0.29
C SER A 64 2.43 -3.97 -0.57
N ALA A 65 1.66 -4.16 -1.63
CA ALA A 65 1.15 -3.09 -2.47
C ALA A 65 0.25 -2.13 -1.68
N PHE A 66 -0.64 -2.68 -0.86
CA PHE A 66 -1.50 -1.87 0.02
C PHE A 66 -0.68 -1.03 1.01
N CYS A 67 0.31 -1.63 1.69
CA CYS A 67 1.18 -0.89 2.61
C CYS A 67 1.98 0.20 1.90
N LEU A 68 2.53 -0.09 0.72
CA LEU A 68 3.27 0.88 -0.09
C LEU A 68 2.38 2.04 -0.52
N THR A 69 1.21 1.74 -1.09
CA THR A 69 0.29 2.78 -1.57
C THR A 69 -0.29 3.61 -0.42
N ALA A 70 -0.53 3.00 0.74
CA ALA A 70 -0.93 3.73 1.94
C ALA A 70 0.16 4.70 2.40
N ALA A 71 1.43 4.28 2.39
CA ALA A 71 2.55 5.14 2.74
C ALA A 71 2.69 6.31 1.74
N VAL A 72 2.65 6.02 0.44
CA VAL A 72 2.71 7.05 -0.62
C VAL A 72 1.53 8.02 -0.52
N SER A 73 0.32 7.51 -0.30
CA SER A 73 -0.89 8.34 -0.15
C SER A 73 -0.83 9.23 1.09
N PHE A 74 -0.17 8.75 2.16
CA PHE A 74 -0.05 9.53 3.40
C PHE A 74 0.99 10.66 3.28
N ASP A 75 2.02 10.47 2.47
CA ASP A 75 3.07 11.46 2.23
C ASP A 75 2.71 12.44 1.08
N GLU A 76 1.65 12.16 0.32
CA GLU A 76 1.25 12.94 -0.84
C GLU A 76 0.56 14.24 -0.43
N PHE A 77 1.28 15.35 -0.54
CA PHE A 77 0.74 16.67 -0.26
C PHE A 77 0.45 17.48 -1.54
N ALA A 78 1.21 17.28 -2.62
CA ALA A 78 1.13 18.13 -3.80
C ALA A 78 -0.23 18.02 -4.50
N VAL A 79 -0.69 16.80 -4.78
CA VAL A 79 -2.01 16.56 -5.36
C VAL A 79 -3.10 16.98 -4.39
N ALA A 80 -2.94 16.66 -3.11
CA ALA A 80 -3.89 17.05 -2.08
C ALA A 80 -4.03 18.58 -1.97
N TRP A 81 -2.94 19.33 -2.08
CA TRP A 81 -2.94 20.80 -2.10
C TRP A 81 -3.84 21.36 -3.21
N PHE A 82 -3.69 20.84 -4.43
CA PHE A 82 -4.47 21.35 -5.58
C PHE A 82 -5.94 20.95 -5.55
N VAL A 83 -6.27 19.84 -4.91
CA VAL A 83 -7.61 19.24 -4.97
C VAL A 83 -8.42 19.45 -3.69
N SER A 84 -7.78 19.66 -2.55
CA SER A 84 -8.45 19.69 -1.23
C SER A 84 -9.32 20.94 -1.00
N GLY A 85 -8.98 22.06 -1.61
CA GLY A 85 -9.70 23.32 -1.34
C GLY A 85 -9.74 23.66 0.15
N LEU A 86 -10.93 23.65 0.75
CA LEU A 86 -11.11 23.91 2.20
C LEU A 86 -10.89 22.67 3.08
N ASN A 87 -10.99 21.46 2.51
CA ASN A 87 -10.79 20.20 3.24
C ASN A 87 -9.34 19.75 3.12
N LYS A 88 -8.48 20.29 3.98
CA LYS A 88 -7.03 20.05 3.91
C LYS A 88 -6.67 18.70 4.52
N THR A 89 -5.71 18.00 3.86
CA THR A 89 -5.09 16.80 4.43
C THR A 89 -4.00 17.17 5.44
N VAL A 90 -3.60 16.24 6.28
CA VAL A 90 -2.56 16.49 7.31
C VAL A 90 -1.25 17.02 6.69
N PRO A 91 -0.70 16.45 5.61
CA PRO A 91 0.50 17.00 4.97
C PRO A 91 0.33 18.44 4.48
N VAL A 92 -0.84 18.79 3.95
CA VAL A 92 -1.15 20.15 3.49
C VAL A 92 -1.17 21.14 4.64
N ILE A 93 -1.77 20.76 5.77
CA ILE A 93 -1.80 21.59 6.99
C ILE A 93 -0.39 21.82 7.53
N ILE A 94 0.43 20.77 7.59
CA ILE A 94 1.83 20.86 8.02
C ILE A 94 2.61 21.84 7.14
N LEU A 95 2.46 21.74 5.81
CA LEU A 95 3.13 22.64 4.88
C LEU A 95 2.71 24.10 5.07
N GLU A 96 1.42 24.39 5.24
CA GLU A 96 0.92 25.76 5.50
C GLU A 96 1.48 26.35 6.79
N ILE A 97 1.55 25.55 7.86
CA ILE A 97 2.10 26.00 9.13
C ILE A 97 3.61 26.28 8.99
N LEU A 98 4.35 25.44 8.24
CA LEU A 98 5.77 25.65 7.94
C LEU A 98 6.03 26.92 7.14
N GLN A 99 5.14 27.30 6.26
CA GLN A 99 5.24 28.53 5.47
C GLN A 99 4.82 29.80 6.27
N GLY A 100 3.97 29.65 7.28
CA GLY A 100 3.43 30.77 8.06
C GLY A 100 4.24 31.17 9.28
N ASN A 101 4.71 30.22 10.07
CA ASN A 101 5.58 30.42 11.25
C ASN A 101 6.06 29.06 11.76
N THR A 102 7.31 28.99 12.24
CA THR A 102 7.86 27.78 12.88
C THR A 102 7.23 27.57 14.26
N ASP A 103 6.12 26.85 14.32
CA ASP A 103 5.48 26.47 15.60
C ASP A 103 6.13 25.14 16.08
N PRO A 104 6.60 25.05 17.34
CA PRO A 104 7.13 23.82 17.94
C PRO A 104 6.17 22.61 17.86
N ARG A 105 4.88 22.84 17.72
CA ARG A 105 3.84 21.80 17.54
C ARG A 105 4.06 20.95 16.30
N ILE A 106 4.69 21.50 15.25
CA ILE A 106 5.00 20.79 14.00
C ILE A 106 5.99 19.66 14.25
N ASN A 107 7.04 19.95 15.02
CA ASN A 107 8.04 18.94 15.36
C ASN A 107 7.42 17.79 16.17
N ALA A 108 6.46 18.07 17.03
CA ALA A 108 5.73 17.05 17.78
C ALA A 108 4.87 16.17 16.84
N ILE A 109 4.12 16.76 15.91
CA ILE A 109 3.29 16.04 14.96
C ILE A 109 4.19 15.19 14.02
N GLY A 110 5.25 15.79 13.48
CA GLY A 110 6.21 15.08 12.62
C GLY A 110 6.85 13.89 13.34
N SER A 111 7.24 14.06 14.60
CA SER A 111 7.81 12.99 15.42
C SER A 111 6.81 11.85 15.66
N VAL A 112 5.56 12.16 15.97
CA VAL A 112 4.51 11.14 16.15
C VAL A 112 4.24 10.36 14.88
N VAL A 113 4.14 11.05 13.75
CA VAL A 113 3.94 10.40 12.43
C VAL A 113 5.14 9.52 12.10
N PHE A 114 6.36 10.01 12.28
CA PHE A 114 7.58 9.26 12.02
C PHE A 114 7.67 8.01 12.89
N VAL A 115 7.49 8.14 14.20
CA VAL A 115 7.53 6.99 15.14
C VAL A 115 6.46 5.97 14.80
N THR A 116 5.25 6.42 14.47
CA THR A 116 4.14 5.52 14.11
C THR A 116 4.47 4.76 12.82
N SER A 117 4.95 5.45 11.79
CA SER A 117 5.32 4.83 10.51
C SER A 117 6.45 3.83 10.67
N MET A 118 7.51 4.21 11.39
CA MET A 118 8.64 3.30 11.67
C MET A 118 8.22 2.08 12.49
N SER A 119 7.35 2.26 13.48
CA SER A 119 6.81 1.15 14.29
C SER A 119 6.03 0.16 13.43
N LEU A 120 5.21 0.65 12.50
CA LEU A 120 4.46 -0.20 11.57
C LEU A 120 5.37 -0.99 10.64
N VAL A 121 6.41 -0.34 10.10
CA VAL A 121 7.40 -1.02 9.23
C VAL A 121 8.15 -2.09 10.00
N ILE A 122 8.65 -1.79 11.20
CA ILE A 122 9.36 -2.75 12.04
C ILE A 122 8.45 -3.92 12.41
N LEU A 123 7.20 -3.65 12.78
CA LEU A 123 6.21 -4.68 13.11
C LEU A 123 5.94 -5.60 11.93
N ALA A 124 5.73 -5.03 10.75
CA ALA A 124 5.55 -5.78 9.51
C ALA A 124 6.77 -6.67 9.20
N GLN A 125 7.98 -6.15 9.40
CA GLN A 125 9.22 -6.87 9.19
C GLN A 125 9.40 -8.03 10.16
N ILE A 126 9.09 -7.82 11.44
CA ILE A 126 9.13 -8.89 12.47
C ILE A 126 8.12 -9.99 12.15
N ILE A 127 6.90 -9.64 11.76
CA ILE A 127 5.86 -10.62 11.39
C ILE A 127 6.33 -11.43 10.17
N TYR A 128 6.89 -10.75 9.16
CA TYR A 128 7.40 -11.41 7.96
C TYR A 128 8.54 -12.41 8.29
N MET A 129 9.52 -11.99 9.08
CA MET A 129 10.65 -12.85 9.48
C MET A 129 10.20 -14.04 10.29
N ARG A 130 9.28 -13.88 11.25
CA ARG A 130 8.72 -14.98 12.03
C ARG A 130 7.97 -15.99 11.16
N LYS A 131 7.24 -15.52 10.16
CA LYS A 131 6.53 -16.40 9.23
C LYS A 131 7.48 -17.14 8.29
N SER A 132 8.57 -16.50 7.86
CA SER A 132 9.62 -17.10 7.04
C SER A 132 10.39 -18.19 7.80
N SER A 133 10.77 -17.91 9.05
CA SER A 133 11.48 -18.87 9.91
C SER A 133 10.66 -20.14 10.21
N ARG A 134 9.35 -19.99 10.40
CA ARG A 134 8.46 -21.15 10.59
C ARG A 134 8.35 -22.02 9.34
N ARG A 135 8.45 -21.47 8.15
CA ARG A 135 8.44 -22.24 6.89
C ARG A 135 9.74 -22.98 6.64
N SER A 136 10.86 -22.48 7.14
CA SER A 136 12.17 -23.16 7.05
C SER A 136 12.27 -24.38 7.99
N LEU A 137 11.51 -24.41 9.08
CA LEU A 137 11.49 -25.52 10.04
C LEU A 137 10.46 -26.61 9.69
N THR A 138 9.50 -26.33 8.83
CA THR A 138 8.49 -27.29 8.34
C THR A 138 8.80 -27.78 6.93
N GLY A 139 9.98 -27.45 6.40
CA GLY A 139 10.46 -27.86 5.08
C GLY A 139 10.91 -29.32 5.09
N ILE A 140 9.95 -30.26 5.10
CA ILE A 140 10.01 -31.55 4.46
C ILE A 140 9.12 -31.49 3.24
#